data_de9171412b5ef06c95d7490a927915e7
#
_entry.id   de9171412b5ef06c95d7490a927915e7
#
_cell.length_a   1.000
_cell.length_b   1.000
_cell.length_c   1.000
_cell.angle_alpha   90.00
_cell.angle_beta   90.00
_cell.angle_gamma   90.00
#
_symmetry.space_group_name_H-M   'P 1'
#
loop_
_entity.id
_entity.type
_entity.pdbx_description
1 polymer ?
#
loop_
_entity_poly.entity_id
_entity_poly.type
_entity_poly.pdbx_seq_one_letter_code
_entity_poly.pdbx_strand_id
1 'polypeptide(L)'
;MVGGERGRFYGAVTVSDRGQVVIPAEARRDLGIEVGERLLVVGGPAGGLLFLRATVVSQFLDRWTELARQMLSELGEVEEDDEIPS
;
A
#
# COMPACT_ATOMS: atom_id res chain seq x y z
N MET A 1 15.98 5.38 10.60
CA MET A 1 15.84 5.07 10.30
C MET A 1 15.43 4.89 9.77
N VAL A 2 15.45 5.03 9.83
CA VAL A 2 15.20 4.85 9.24
C VAL A 2 14.94 3.85 8.55
N GLY A 3 15.13 2.99 8.86
CA GLY A 3 14.95 1.86 8.16
C GLY A 3 13.62 1.70 7.62
N GLY A 4 12.68 2.15 8.27
CA GLY A 4 11.36 1.95 7.81
C GLY A 4 11.11 2.55 6.48
N GLU A 5 11.81 3.57 6.14
CA GLU A 5 11.55 4.19 4.95
C GLU A 5 12.10 3.49 3.79
N ARG A 6 13.03 2.64 3.99
CA ARG A 6 13.64 2.02 2.90
C ARG A 6 13.09 0.67 2.59
N GLY A 7 12.27 0.16 3.38
CA GLY A 7 11.82 -1.19 3.19
C GLY A 7 12.89 -2.15 3.62
N ARG A 8 12.55 -3.39 3.72
CA ARG A 8 13.47 -4.40 4.17
C ARG A 8 13.10 -5.71 3.54
N PHE A 9 14.09 -6.47 3.18
CA PHE A 9 13.86 -7.76 2.55
C PHE A 9 13.64 -8.82 3.62
N TYR A 10 12.57 -9.57 3.54
CA TYR A 10 12.24 -10.57 4.54
C TYR A 10 12.32 -11.99 4.00
N GLY A 11 12.92 -12.18 2.87
CA GLY A 11 13.09 -13.52 2.35
C GLY A 11 12.03 -13.87 1.32
N ALA A 12 11.97 -15.12 0.97
CA ALA A 12 11.03 -15.58 -0.03
C ALA A 12 9.98 -16.44 0.62
N VAL A 13 8.79 -16.45 0.08
CA VAL A 13 7.73 -17.32 0.58
C VAL A 13 7.20 -18.12 -0.59
N THR A 14 6.57 -19.22 -0.29
CA THR A 14 6.05 -20.11 -1.31
C THR A 14 4.54 -20.09 -1.28
N VAL A 15 3.94 -20.03 -2.45
CA VAL A 15 2.49 -20.05 -2.56
C VAL A 15 2.06 -21.51 -2.47
N SER A 16 1.14 -21.83 -1.60
CA SER A 16 0.66 -23.17 -1.45
C SER A 16 -0.32 -23.51 -2.56
N ASP A 17 -0.74 -24.76 -2.61
CA ASP A 17 -1.67 -25.15 -3.66
C ASP A 17 -3.04 -24.54 -3.43
N ARG A 18 -3.29 -23.94 -2.27
CA ARG A 18 -4.52 -23.22 -2.05
C ARG A 18 -4.36 -21.74 -2.31
N GLY A 19 -3.22 -21.33 -2.81
CA GLY A 19 -3.00 -19.93 -3.09
C GLY A 19 -2.65 -19.11 -1.87
N GLN A 20 -2.14 -19.72 -0.83
CA GLN A 20 -1.85 -19.01 0.40
C GLN A 20 -0.36 -18.84 0.58
N VAL A 21 0.01 -17.75 1.22
CA VAL A 21 1.40 -17.52 1.60
C VAL A 21 1.43 -17.14 3.06
N VAL A 22 2.54 -17.41 3.70
CA VAL A 22 2.70 -17.06 5.10
C VAL A 22 3.52 -15.79 5.18
N ILE A 23 3.04 -14.81 5.91
CA ILE A 23 3.82 -13.61 6.12
C ILE A 23 4.92 -13.94 7.09
N PRO A 24 6.17 -13.67 6.76
CA PRO A 24 7.27 -14.05 7.63
C PRO A 24 7.11 -13.47 9.03
N ALA A 25 7.45 -14.27 10.02
CA ALA A 25 7.29 -13.84 11.41
C ALA A 25 8.06 -12.56 11.68
N GLU A 26 9.22 -12.42 11.09
CA GLU A 26 10.02 -11.23 11.32
C GLU A 26 9.32 -10.00 10.77
N ALA A 27 8.68 -10.13 9.61
CA ALA A 27 7.95 -9.01 9.04
C ALA A 27 6.77 -8.66 9.92
N ARG A 28 6.06 -9.67 10.44
CA ARG A 28 4.93 -9.42 11.31
C ARG A 28 5.36 -8.67 12.56
N ARG A 29 6.49 -9.07 13.11
CA ARG A 29 6.98 -8.42 14.30
C ARG A 29 7.44 -7.01 14.04
N ASP A 30 8.20 -6.82 13.00
CA ASP A 30 8.74 -5.50 12.68
C ASP A 30 7.65 -4.50 12.34
N LEU A 31 6.61 -4.97 11.65
CA LEU A 31 5.56 -4.07 11.21
C LEU A 31 4.36 -4.05 12.14
N GLY A 32 4.38 -4.89 13.15
CA GLY A 32 3.28 -4.89 14.10
C GLY A 32 2.00 -5.51 13.57
N ILE A 33 2.12 -6.45 12.65
CA ILE A 33 0.94 -7.09 12.08
C ILE A 33 0.50 -8.19 13.02
N GLU A 34 -0.76 -8.12 13.44
CA GLU A 34 -1.24 -9.05 14.43
C GLU A 34 -2.23 -10.03 13.88
N VAL A 35 -2.45 -11.10 14.62
CA VAL A 35 -3.41 -12.11 14.22
C VAL A 35 -4.77 -11.48 14.10
N GLY A 36 -5.46 -11.80 13.05
CA GLY A 36 -6.79 -11.26 12.84
C GLY A 36 -6.81 -9.94 12.13
N GLU A 37 -5.65 -9.33 11.93
CA GLU A 37 -5.62 -8.05 11.27
C GLU A 37 -5.95 -8.23 9.80
N ARG A 38 -6.68 -7.33 9.24
CA ARG A 38 -7.07 -7.42 7.84
C ARG A 38 -6.14 -6.58 7.00
N LEU A 39 -5.69 -7.14 5.90
CA LEU A 39 -4.80 -6.44 5.01
C LEU A 39 -5.47 -6.29 3.67
N LEU A 40 -5.25 -5.16 3.03
CA LEU A 40 -5.76 -4.94 1.69
C LEU A 40 -4.70 -5.40 0.72
N VAL A 41 -5.14 -6.01 -0.35
CA VAL A 41 -4.23 -6.58 -1.33
C VAL A 41 -4.41 -5.82 -2.63
N VAL A 42 -3.32 -5.26 -3.12
CA VAL A 42 -3.39 -4.44 -4.31
C VAL A 42 -2.42 -4.97 -5.34
N GLY A 43 -2.88 -5.15 -6.57
CA GLY A 43 -2.02 -5.56 -7.64
C GLY A 43 -1.32 -4.37 -8.22
N GLY A 44 -0.03 -4.49 -8.44
CA GLY A 44 0.73 -3.41 -8.99
C GLY A 44 1.17 -3.70 -10.40
N PRO A 45 1.89 -2.79 -11.00
CA PRO A 45 2.37 -3.00 -12.35
C PRO A 45 3.42 -4.08 -12.37
N ALA A 46 3.60 -4.67 -13.50
CA ALA A 46 4.62 -5.69 -13.65
C ALA A 46 4.38 -6.91 -12.79
N GLY A 47 3.17 -7.13 -12.37
CA GLY A 47 2.86 -8.34 -11.64
C GLY A 47 3.15 -8.29 -10.16
N GLY A 48 3.41 -7.13 -9.62
CA GLY A 48 3.65 -7.02 -8.19
C GLY A 48 2.37 -7.11 -7.39
N LEU A 49 2.51 -7.38 -6.11
CA LEU A 49 1.38 -7.49 -5.23
C LEU A 49 1.75 -6.85 -3.91
N LEU A 50 0.90 -5.99 -3.41
CA LEU A 50 1.13 -5.30 -2.17
C LEU A 50 0.08 -5.64 -1.15
N PHE A 51 0.51 -5.86 0.08
CA PHE A 51 -0.40 -6.07 1.19
C PHE A 51 -0.28 -4.86 2.09
N LEU A 52 -1.35 -4.17 2.33
CA LEU A 52 -1.31 -2.95 3.09
C LEU A 52 -2.26 -3.01 4.27
N ARG A 53 -1.83 -2.50 5.40
CA ARG A 53 -2.70 -2.42 6.55
C ARG A 53 -3.70 -1.29 6.31
N ALA A 54 -4.88 -1.43 6.86
CA ALA A 54 -5.92 -0.45 6.63
C ALA A 54 -5.49 0.95 7.08
N THR A 55 -4.80 1.04 8.20
CA THR A 55 -4.37 2.34 8.68
C THR A 55 -3.37 3.00 7.74
N VAL A 56 -2.52 2.18 7.15
CA VAL A 56 -1.53 2.71 6.23
C VAL A 56 -2.18 3.18 4.95
N VAL A 57 -3.20 2.47 4.51
CA VAL A 57 -3.88 2.85 3.28
C VAL A 57 -4.55 4.21 3.44
N SER A 58 -5.14 4.45 4.60
CA SER A 58 -5.80 5.70 4.83
C SER A 58 -4.82 6.86 4.71
N GLN A 59 -3.65 6.73 5.32
CA GLN A 59 -2.65 7.77 5.25
C GLN A 59 -2.10 7.92 3.84
N PHE A 60 -1.95 6.81 3.16
CA PHE A 60 -1.41 6.86 1.82
C PHE A 60 -2.38 7.56 0.88
N LEU A 61 -3.67 7.30 1.02
CA LEU A 61 -4.65 7.93 0.15
C LEU A 61 -4.74 9.43 0.40
N ASP A 62 -4.65 9.83 1.65
CA ASP A 62 -4.68 11.24 1.94
C ASP A 62 -3.53 11.96 1.28
N ARG A 63 -2.34 11.41 1.40
CA ARG A 63 -1.19 12.00 0.82
C ARG A 63 -1.24 11.99 -0.69
N TRP A 64 -1.72 10.91 -1.26
CA TRP A 64 -1.80 10.78 -2.69
C TRP A 64 -2.80 11.77 -3.27
N THR A 65 -3.92 11.96 -2.59
CA THR A 65 -4.94 12.88 -3.06
C THR A 65 -4.40 14.30 -3.07
N GLU A 66 -3.68 14.67 -2.02
CA GLU A 66 -3.15 16.00 -1.95
C GLU A 66 -2.13 16.22 -3.05
N LEU A 67 -1.28 15.25 -3.29
CA LEU A 67 -0.28 15.38 -4.31
C LEU A 67 -0.91 15.47 -5.68
N ALA A 68 -1.92 14.66 -5.94
CA ALA A 68 -2.60 14.69 -7.21
C ALA A 68 -3.26 16.04 -7.43
N ARG A 69 -3.83 16.60 -6.38
CA ARG A 69 -4.47 17.89 -6.50
C ARG A 69 -3.44 18.95 -6.84
N GLN A 70 -2.28 18.90 -6.22
CA GLN A 70 -1.24 19.86 -6.52
C GLN A 70 -0.76 19.74 -7.95
N MET A 71 -0.62 18.52 -8.42
CA MET A 71 -0.15 18.33 -9.78
C MET A 71 -1.16 18.85 -10.78
N LEU A 72 -2.43 18.59 -10.54
CA LEU A 72 -3.44 19.10 -11.45
C LEU A 72 -3.53 20.60 -11.42
N SER A 73 -3.33 21.17 -10.26
CA SER A 73 -3.35 22.60 -10.14
C SER A 73 -2.23 23.23 -10.94
N GLU A 74 -1.06 22.61 -10.92
CA GLU A 74 0.05 23.13 -11.68
C GLU A 74 -0.23 23.09 -13.18
N LEU A 75 -0.97 22.11 -13.61
CA LEU A 75 -1.29 22.00 -14.99
C LEU A 75 -2.46 22.87 -15.39
N GLY A 76 -3.11 23.46 -14.42
CA GLY A 76 -4.28 24.27 -14.72
C GLY A 76 -5.49 23.46 -15.06
N GLU A 77 -5.49 22.19 -14.69
CA GLU A 77 -6.58 21.35 -15.02
C GLU A 77 -7.53 21.09 -13.92
N VAL A 78 -7.34 21.64 -12.78
CA VAL A 78 -8.20 21.35 -11.69
C VAL A 78 -9.52 22.04 -11.85
N GLU A 79 -10.56 21.27 -11.81
CA GLU A 79 -11.84 21.83 -11.83
C GLU A 79 -12.45 21.34 -10.63
N GLU A 80 -12.78 22.17 -9.80
CA GLU A 80 -13.24 21.75 -8.58
C GLU A 80 -14.41 20.93 -8.69
N ASP A 81 -15.19 21.16 -9.63
CA ASP A 81 -16.31 20.36 -9.70
C ASP A 81 -16.16 19.18 -10.50
N ASP A 82 -15.01 18.91 -10.94
CA ASP A 82 -14.78 17.84 -11.72
C ASP A 82 -14.99 16.66 -11.00
N GLU A 83 -16.09 16.26 -10.74
CA GLU A 83 -16.21 15.14 -10.00
C GLU A 83 -15.72 14.03 -10.69
N ILE A 84 -15.26 13.11 -9.98
CA ILE A 84 -14.73 11.99 -10.53
C ILE A 84 -15.80 11.13 -10.94
N PRO A 85 -15.85 10.76 -12.12
CA PRO A 85 -16.87 9.87 -12.55
C PRO A 85 -16.65 8.59 -11.92
N SER A 86 -17.33 8.15 -11.19
CA SER A 86 -17.04 6.92 -10.58
C SER A 86 -17.74 5.81 -11.12
#